data_4d5775d7b5645abec8bca90645860d2a
#
_entry.id   4d5775d7b5645abec8bca90645860d2a
#
_cell.length_a   1.000
_cell.length_b   1.000
_cell.length_c   1.000
_cell.angle_alpha   90.00
_cell.angle_beta   90.00
_cell.angle_gamma   90.00
#
_symmetry.space_group_name_H-M   'P 1'
#
loop_
_entity.id
_entity.type
_entity.pdbx_description
1 polymer ?
#
loop_
_entity_poly.entity_id
_entity_poly.type
_entity_poly.pdbx_seq_one_letter_code
_entity_poly.pdbx_strand_id
1 'polypeptide(L)'
;CSDEDDVGNSGGTSKYGLIRMAEEDYDSSNTSYILQDEEPGEVLFDSSKRKFKVNEPLQVSVTGQKELMLRFYSPRAIHNVIVWATVEGYEDEVRFAEFTTVLPFQEFKMKLPFLERAKVYYTRSGEEVTIDAHPDIVAENISLRVECGDPVYQGMINVKPKWDIWFGKYSGSNWGNFRPHLAREAVALSLNMAAMFSSSLFDEELEKWRGKLINNEQIVDIDVLKKQITNHGGLCYGRVVNVVGLGGGNTFGLGEYVYLTHYADDANGSDTPYHELAHCLGYGHSGNMTYYPAEGGFPTICMKVYSQLSVSKNLPVYSRRFLHTRRNKNLVENKNVYTSSKYIIDDPELDAIDGGLGLAPMETDRAGDEGSPLSFTLSVLDIPGATVETFHPKAVHLYGNTLYVANDAPGHYSLEVFDVSSGNVRHVKSMVEWMNGDKKETFAGEPNG
;
A
#
# COMPACT_ATOMS: atom_id res chain seq x y z
N CYS A 1 -36.94 22.28 10.90
CA CYS A 1 -36.45 22.88 9.68
C CYS A 1 -35.19 23.63 10.06
N SER A 2 -34.08 23.03 9.91
CA SER A 2 -32.75 23.65 9.96
C SER A 2 -32.16 23.41 8.58
N ASP A 3 -32.04 24.50 7.84
CA ASP A 3 -31.31 24.53 6.58
C ASP A 3 -29.84 24.24 6.93
N GLU A 4 -29.38 23.05 6.62
CA GLU A 4 -27.96 22.79 6.50
C GLU A 4 -27.54 23.43 5.18
N ASP A 5 -26.91 24.59 5.29
CA ASP A 5 -26.22 25.22 4.19
C ASP A 5 -25.16 24.24 3.68
N ASP A 6 -25.47 23.69 2.52
CA ASP A 6 -24.58 22.89 1.70
C ASP A 6 -23.42 23.81 1.26
N VAL A 7 -22.40 23.90 2.11
CA VAL A 7 -21.14 24.58 1.77
C VAL A 7 -20.58 23.80 0.58
N GLY A 8 -20.69 24.38 -0.58
CA GLY A 8 -20.43 23.80 -1.87
C GLY A 8 -19.14 22.99 -1.88
N ASN A 9 -19.30 21.69 -1.92
CA ASN A 9 -18.24 20.70 -2.02
C ASN A 9 -17.70 20.70 -3.47
N SER A 10 -16.97 21.75 -3.83
CA SER A 10 -16.22 21.81 -5.09
C SER A 10 -14.91 21.03 -5.00
N GLY A 11 -15.02 19.78 -4.54
CA GLY A 11 -13.88 18.88 -4.52
C GLY A 11 -13.59 18.37 -5.92
N GLY A 12 -12.45 18.76 -6.50
CA GLY A 12 -11.94 18.12 -7.69
C GLY A 12 -11.67 16.65 -7.43
N THR A 13 -12.35 15.76 -8.16
CA THR A 13 -12.00 14.34 -8.20
C THR A 13 -10.94 14.15 -9.26
N SER A 14 -9.70 13.90 -8.82
CA SER A 14 -8.67 13.35 -9.70
C SER A 14 -8.97 11.86 -9.90
N LYS A 15 -8.76 11.32 -11.11
CA LYS A 15 -8.76 9.86 -11.34
C LYS A 15 -7.70 9.12 -10.49
N TYR A 16 -6.89 9.86 -9.74
CA TYR A 16 -5.77 9.40 -8.93
C TYR A 16 -5.91 9.72 -7.44
N GLY A 17 -7.10 10.03 -6.95
CA GLY A 17 -7.37 10.35 -5.55
C GLY A 17 -8.38 11.48 -5.42
N LEU A 18 -9.01 11.55 -4.26
CA LEU A 18 -9.99 12.59 -3.94
C LEU A 18 -9.33 13.63 -3.06
N ILE A 19 -9.19 14.85 -3.59
CA ILE A 19 -8.61 15.99 -2.88
C ILE A 19 -9.71 17.01 -2.69
N ARG A 20 -9.98 17.37 -1.46
CA ARG A 20 -10.89 18.45 -1.11
C ARG A 20 -10.10 19.72 -0.93
N MET A 21 -10.15 20.57 -1.93
CA MET A 21 -9.55 21.90 -1.97
C MET A 21 -10.49 22.83 -2.70
N ALA A 22 -10.26 24.13 -2.58
CA ALA A 22 -10.93 25.06 -3.48
C ALA A 22 -10.60 24.68 -4.93
N GLU A 23 -11.61 24.64 -5.82
CA GLU A 23 -11.47 24.19 -7.19
C GLU A 23 -10.35 24.96 -7.94
N GLU A 24 -10.20 26.23 -7.62
CA GLU A 24 -9.17 27.12 -8.15
C GLU A 24 -7.73 26.78 -7.72
N ASP A 25 -7.56 26.00 -6.64
CA ASP A 25 -6.26 25.58 -6.10
C ASP A 25 -5.90 24.17 -6.57
N TYR A 26 -6.81 23.49 -7.28
CA TYR A 26 -6.62 22.13 -7.76
C TYR A 26 -6.19 22.10 -9.22
N ASP A 27 -5.10 21.39 -9.50
CA ASP A 27 -4.67 21.02 -10.83
C ASP A 27 -4.33 19.52 -10.85
N SER A 28 -4.88 18.78 -11.81
CA SER A 28 -4.61 17.35 -11.97
C SER A 28 -3.13 17.03 -12.23
N SER A 29 -2.35 18.00 -12.71
CA SER A 29 -0.89 17.89 -12.89
C SER A 29 -0.12 17.84 -11.56
N ASN A 30 -0.75 18.18 -10.44
CA ASN A 30 -0.15 18.17 -9.11
C ASN A 30 0.16 16.75 -8.61
N THR A 31 -0.47 15.73 -9.17
CA THR A 31 -0.29 14.34 -8.75
C THR A 31 0.66 13.58 -9.67
N SER A 32 1.64 12.95 -9.07
CA SER A 32 2.57 12.00 -9.69
C SER A 32 2.77 10.80 -8.75
N TYR A 33 3.65 9.88 -9.12
CA TYR A 33 3.96 8.71 -8.31
C TYR A 33 5.47 8.51 -8.19
N ILE A 34 5.92 8.08 -7.02
CA ILE A 34 7.31 7.70 -6.75
C ILE A 34 7.52 6.21 -7.04
N LEU A 35 8.77 5.81 -7.20
CA LEU A 35 9.19 4.42 -7.39
C LEU A 35 8.50 3.74 -8.57
N GLN A 36 8.13 4.50 -9.61
CA GLN A 36 7.59 3.95 -10.84
C GLN A 36 8.67 3.26 -11.65
N ASP A 37 8.29 2.33 -12.53
CA ASP A 37 9.22 1.48 -13.26
C ASP A 37 10.22 2.26 -14.12
N GLU A 38 9.84 3.45 -14.57
CA GLU A 38 10.67 4.37 -15.37
C GLU A 38 11.50 5.33 -14.51
N GLU A 39 11.41 5.24 -13.18
CA GLU A 39 12.16 6.15 -12.31
C GLU A 39 13.67 5.99 -12.54
N PRO A 40 14.38 7.09 -12.87
CA PRO A 40 15.78 7.01 -13.19
C PRO A 40 16.64 6.73 -11.94
N GLY A 41 17.77 6.03 -12.15
CA GLY A 41 18.65 5.64 -11.06
C GLY A 41 19.21 6.80 -10.24
N GLU A 42 19.44 7.96 -10.85
CA GLU A 42 19.88 9.19 -10.16
C GLU A 42 18.81 9.78 -9.23
N VAL A 43 17.55 9.34 -9.36
CA VAL A 43 16.49 9.65 -8.40
C VAL A 43 16.35 8.54 -7.38
N LEU A 44 16.26 7.28 -7.83
CA LEU A 44 16.07 6.11 -6.97
C LEU A 44 17.15 5.96 -5.91
N PHE A 45 18.42 6.15 -6.28
CA PHE A 45 19.58 5.96 -5.39
C PHE A 45 20.02 7.23 -4.65
N ASP A 46 19.32 8.33 -4.84
CA ASP A 46 19.57 9.57 -4.12
C ASP A 46 18.74 9.61 -2.83
N SER A 47 19.39 9.39 -1.70
CA SER A 47 18.71 9.37 -0.38
C SER A 47 18.12 10.73 0.02
N SER A 48 18.48 11.83 -0.64
CA SER A 48 17.79 13.11 -0.45
C SER A 48 16.43 13.16 -1.13
N LYS A 49 16.21 12.29 -2.14
CA LYS A 49 14.96 12.20 -2.91
C LYS A 49 14.13 10.97 -2.53
N ARG A 50 14.80 9.86 -2.20
CA ARG A 50 14.15 8.57 -1.94
C ARG A 50 14.65 7.97 -0.63
N LYS A 51 14.17 8.55 0.47
CA LYS A 51 14.37 8.05 1.83
C LYS A 51 13.12 8.35 2.66
N PHE A 52 12.74 7.42 3.53
CA PHE A 52 11.67 7.64 4.49
C PHE A 52 11.98 6.94 5.81
N LYS A 53 11.32 7.37 6.88
CA LYS A 53 11.31 6.64 8.15
C LYS A 53 10.18 5.63 8.15
N VAL A 54 10.49 4.42 8.59
CA VAL A 54 9.51 3.30 8.57
C VAL A 54 8.25 3.58 9.40
N ASN A 55 8.35 4.43 10.42
CA ASN A 55 7.23 4.91 11.24
C ASN A 55 6.62 6.24 10.76
N GLU A 56 7.13 6.80 9.67
CA GLU A 56 6.66 8.05 9.06
C GLU A 56 6.58 7.88 7.53
N PRO A 57 5.76 6.93 7.03
CA PRO A 57 5.70 6.62 5.59
C PRO A 57 5.06 7.73 4.77
N LEU A 58 4.23 8.58 5.38
CA LEU A 58 3.64 9.76 4.76
C LEU A 58 4.47 10.99 5.13
N GLN A 59 5.14 11.55 4.14
CA GLN A 59 5.94 12.76 4.28
C GLN A 59 5.14 13.96 3.79
N VAL A 60 5.11 15.02 4.58
CA VAL A 60 4.50 16.30 4.21
C VAL A 60 5.47 17.42 4.55
N SER A 61 5.72 18.30 3.59
CA SER A 61 6.65 19.42 3.78
C SER A 61 6.30 20.59 2.85
N VAL A 62 6.85 21.75 3.14
CA VAL A 62 6.91 22.86 2.19
C VAL A 62 8.28 22.83 1.53
N THR A 63 8.32 22.83 0.19
CA THR A 63 9.56 22.83 -0.59
C THR A 63 10.16 24.24 -0.67
N GLY A 64 11.46 24.31 -1.04
CA GLY A 64 12.11 25.59 -1.33
C GLY A 64 11.49 26.35 -2.51
N GLN A 65 10.67 25.70 -3.33
CA GLN A 65 9.88 26.33 -4.40
C GLN A 65 8.52 26.85 -3.92
N LYS A 66 8.30 26.88 -2.61
CA LYS A 66 7.04 27.29 -1.97
C LYS A 66 5.85 26.42 -2.40
N GLU A 67 6.06 25.11 -2.37
CA GLU A 67 5.04 24.13 -2.71
C GLU A 67 4.76 23.26 -1.47
N LEU A 68 3.49 23.01 -1.20
CA LEU A 68 3.11 21.86 -0.38
C LEU A 68 3.49 20.60 -1.13
N MET A 69 4.29 19.74 -0.51
CA MET A 69 4.62 18.42 -1.04
C MET A 69 4.12 17.35 -0.07
N LEU A 70 3.38 16.39 -0.59
CA LEU A 70 3.01 15.15 0.09
C LEU A 70 3.64 13.99 -0.68
N ARG A 71 4.24 13.03 0.03
CA ARG A 71 4.84 11.83 -0.56
C ARG A 71 4.57 10.63 0.31
N PHE A 72 4.04 9.56 -0.28
CA PHE A 72 3.60 8.39 0.47
C PHE A 72 4.35 7.12 0.08
N TYR A 73 5.12 6.58 1.04
CA TYR A 73 5.85 5.33 0.92
C TYR A 73 4.99 4.18 1.48
N SER A 74 4.00 3.77 0.72
CA SER A 74 3.16 2.62 1.05
C SER A 74 2.54 2.04 -0.20
N PRO A 75 2.43 0.71 -0.30
CA PRO A 75 1.66 0.06 -1.37
C PRO A 75 0.15 0.07 -1.11
N ARG A 76 -0.30 0.54 0.06
CA ARG A 76 -1.72 0.64 0.41
C ARG A 76 -2.18 2.09 0.44
N ALA A 77 -3.40 2.33 -0.07
CA ALA A 77 -4.07 3.61 0.11
C ALA A 77 -4.47 3.84 1.57
N ILE A 78 -4.60 5.11 1.93
CA ILE A 78 -5.16 5.56 3.20
C ILE A 78 -6.22 6.63 2.94
N HIS A 79 -7.11 6.83 3.90
CA HIS A 79 -8.27 7.70 3.73
C HIS A 79 -8.34 8.79 4.79
N ASN A 80 -9.02 9.89 4.43
CA ASN A 80 -9.31 11.00 5.33
C ASN A 80 -8.04 11.59 5.99
N VAL A 81 -7.10 11.97 5.14
CA VAL A 81 -5.86 12.63 5.56
C VAL A 81 -6.08 14.13 5.60
N ILE A 82 -5.80 14.75 6.75
CA ILE A 82 -5.83 16.20 6.92
C ILE A 82 -4.41 16.69 7.16
N VAL A 83 -4.00 17.67 6.39
CA VAL A 83 -2.76 18.42 6.62
C VAL A 83 -3.11 19.71 7.32
N TRP A 84 -2.66 19.85 8.55
CA TRP A 84 -2.75 21.05 9.34
C TRP A 84 -1.51 21.89 9.13
N ALA A 85 -1.67 23.20 9.07
CA ALA A 85 -0.57 24.15 8.96
C ALA A 85 -0.63 25.22 10.04
N THR A 86 0.54 25.53 10.62
CA THR A 86 0.76 26.75 11.40
C THR A 86 1.65 27.66 10.56
N VAL A 87 1.16 28.86 10.27
CA VAL A 87 1.87 29.85 9.46
C VAL A 87 2.39 30.97 10.34
N GLU A 88 3.64 31.38 10.18
CA GLU A 88 4.21 32.46 10.97
C GLU A 88 3.37 33.75 10.87
N GLY A 89 3.09 34.38 12.01
CA GLY A 89 2.22 35.54 12.11
C GLY A 89 0.75 35.20 12.38
N TYR A 90 0.38 33.93 12.40
CA TYR A 90 -0.96 33.46 12.77
C TYR A 90 -0.86 32.50 13.97
N GLU A 91 -1.72 32.69 14.96
CA GLU A 91 -1.67 31.88 16.20
C GLU A 91 -2.31 30.51 16.04
N ASP A 92 -3.30 30.40 15.16
CA ASP A 92 -4.12 29.21 15.02
C ASP A 92 -3.57 28.25 13.96
N GLU A 93 -3.63 26.95 14.27
CA GLU A 93 -3.43 25.87 13.31
C GLU A 93 -4.68 25.78 12.41
N VAL A 94 -4.47 25.79 11.11
CA VAL A 94 -5.55 25.75 10.12
C VAL A 94 -5.56 24.45 9.33
N ARG A 95 -6.74 24.02 8.94
CA ARG A 95 -6.96 22.90 8.00
C ARG A 95 -6.52 23.35 6.61
N PHE A 96 -5.29 22.96 6.25
CA PHE A 96 -4.60 23.49 5.07
C PHE A 96 -4.91 22.71 3.81
N ALA A 97 -4.90 21.37 3.88
CA ALA A 97 -5.24 20.48 2.79
C ALA A 97 -5.95 19.24 3.34
N GLU A 98 -6.85 18.68 2.54
CA GLU A 98 -7.60 17.49 2.89
C GLU A 98 -7.63 16.51 1.72
N PHE A 99 -7.24 15.26 1.99
CA PHE A 99 -7.23 14.20 1.01
C PHE A 99 -8.22 13.13 1.45
N THR A 100 -9.28 12.92 0.67
CA THR A 100 -10.22 11.83 0.92
C THR A 100 -9.53 10.48 0.80
N THR A 101 -8.60 10.38 -0.16
CA THR A 101 -7.76 9.20 -0.37
C THR A 101 -6.35 9.64 -0.77
N VAL A 102 -5.34 9.10 -0.12
CA VAL A 102 -3.95 9.14 -0.59
C VAL A 102 -3.62 7.78 -1.18
N LEU A 103 -3.25 7.77 -2.46
CA LEU A 103 -3.01 6.54 -3.21
C LEU A 103 -1.62 5.95 -2.91
N PRO A 104 -1.43 4.66 -3.20
CA PRO A 104 -0.13 4.02 -3.06
C PRO A 104 0.95 4.75 -3.85
N PHE A 105 2.08 5.03 -3.18
CA PHE A 105 3.23 5.70 -3.77
C PHE A 105 2.93 7.06 -4.41
N GLN A 106 1.87 7.72 -3.98
CA GLN A 106 1.49 9.04 -4.49
C GLN A 106 2.50 10.11 -4.06
N GLU A 107 2.84 10.98 -5.00
CA GLU A 107 3.47 12.26 -4.74
C GLU A 107 2.51 13.36 -5.21
N PHE A 108 2.26 14.33 -4.35
CA PHE A 108 1.44 15.50 -4.65
C PHE A 108 2.26 16.75 -4.37
N LYS A 109 2.19 17.73 -5.28
CA LYS A 109 2.82 19.03 -5.13
C LYS A 109 1.87 20.12 -5.59
N MET A 110 1.75 21.15 -4.80
CA MET A 110 0.90 22.28 -5.08
C MET A 110 1.58 23.57 -4.59
N LYS A 111 1.60 24.61 -5.42
CA LYS A 111 1.99 25.94 -4.95
C LYS A 111 1.16 26.35 -3.76
N LEU A 112 1.78 27.01 -2.77
CA LEU A 112 1.04 27.53 -1.65
C LEU A 112 -0.04 28.50 -2.13
N PRO A 113 -1.33 28.27 -1.79
CA PRO A 113 -2.44 29.03 -2.40
C PRO A 113 -2.48 30.51 -2.04
N PHE A 114 -1.84 30.89 -0.92
CA PHE A 114 -1.81 32.26 -0.43
C PHE A 114 -0.56 33.06 -0.85
N LEU A 115 0.18 32.62 -1.87
CA LEU A 115 1.35 33.40 -2.32
C LEU A 115 0.97 34.74 -2.95
N GLU A 116 -0.08 34.76 -3.78
CA GLU A 116 -0.47 35.93 -4.56
C GLU A 116 -1.74 36.61 -4.06
N ARG A 117 -2.57 35.92 -3.29
CA ARG A 117 -3.86 36.39 -2.78
C ARG A 117 -4.15 35.80 -1.42
N ALA A 118 -4.91 36.53 -0.62
CA ALA A 118 -5.37 36.05 0.65
C ALA A 118 -6.28 34.80 0.47
N LYS A 119 -6.20 33.88 1.42
CA LYS A 119 -7.00 32.64 1.46
C LYS A 119 -7.64 32.46 2.82
N VAL A 120 -8.88 32.00 2.81
CA VAL A 120 -9.60 31.62 4.03
C VAL A 120 -9.40 30.14 4.30
N TYR A 121 -9.06 29.84 5.52
CA TYR A 121 -8.95 28.49 6.06
C TYR A 121 -9.79 28.38 7.33
N TYR A 122 -9.92 27.17 7.85
CA TYR A 122 -10.71 26.90 9.05
C TYR A 122 -9.85 26.26 10.12
N THR A 123 -10.01 26.68 11.35
CA THR A 123 -9.41 26.05 12.53
C THR A 123 -10.13 24.72 12.84
N ARG A 124 -9.62 24.00 13.83
CA ARG A 124 -10.29 22.79 14.34
C ARG A 124 -11.68 23.05 14.93
N SER A 125 -11.90 24.24 15.48
CA SER A 125 -13.20 24.68 16.01
C SER A 125 -14.17 25.13 14.92
N GLY A 126 -13.71 25.28 13.67
CA GLY A 126 -14.49 25.78 12.54
C GLY A 126 -14.47 27.30 12.40
N GLU A 127 -13.60 27.98 13.14
CA GLU A 127 -13.42 29.43 13.00
C GLU A 127 -12.62 29.74 11.74
N GLU A 128 -13.03 30.82 11.05
CA GLU A 128 -12.33 31.30 9.87
C GLU A 128 -11.05 32.04 10.20
N VAL A 129 -9.98 31.68 9.51
CA VAL A 129 -8.68 32.38 9.55
C VAL A 129 -8.31 32.79 8.15
N THR A 130 -8.20 34.08 7.89
CA THR A 130 -7.72 34.59 6.61
C THR A 130 -6.20 34.73 6.67
N ILE A 131 -5.50 33.96 5.84
CA ILE A 131 -4.06 34.13 5.62
C ILE A 131 -3.89 35.10 4.47
N ASP A 132 -3.27 36.24 4.73
CA ASP A 132 -3.01 37.27 3.75
C ASP A 132 -2.05 36.79 2.64
N ALA A 133 -2.05 37.50 1.51
CA ALA A 133 -1.08 37.24 0.46
C ALA A 133 0.35 37.40 0.96
N HIS A 134 1.15 36.35 0.80
CA HIS A 134 2.50 36.29 1.35
C HIS A 134 3.52 35.76 0.32
N PRO A 135 3.87 36.55 -0.70
CA PRO A 135 4.75 36.12 -1.77
C PRO A 135 6.18 35.80 -1.30
N ASP A 136 6.62 36.40 -0.20
CA ASP A 136 7.98 36.24 0.31
C ASP A 136 8.12 35.19 1.41
N ILE A 137 7.03 34.44 1.74
CA ILE A 137 7.09 33.38 2.75
C ILE A 137 8.12 32.34 2.38
N VAL A 138 8.84 31.82 3.36
CA VAL A 138 9.81 30.72 3.21
C VAL A 138 9.30 29.47 3.90
N ALA A 139 9.85 28.32 3.53
CA ALA A 139 9.38 27.03 4.03
C ALA A 139 9.46 26.93 5.56
N GLU A 140 10.46 27.54 6.17
CA GLU A 140 10.71 27.55 7.60
C GLU A 140 9.63 28.30 8.40
N ASN A 141 8.87 29.17 7.75
CA ASN A 141 7.76 29.89 8.35
C ASN A 141 6.44 29.11 8.42
N ILE A 142 6.46 27.85 7.92
CA ILE A 142 5.27 27.00 7.88
C ILE A 142 5.60 25.66 8.53
N SER A 143 4.89 25.33 9.59
CA SER A 143 4.93 24.02 10.21
C SER A 143 3.72 23.20 9.76
N LEU A 144 3.96 21.96 9.34
CA LEU A 144 2.90 21.05 8.88
C LEU A 144 2.77 19.86 9.83
N ARG A 145 1.53 19.40 10.01
CA ARG A 145 1.20 18.22 10.79
C ARG A 145 0.14 17.40 10.05
N VAL A 146 0.33 16.09 10.03
CA VAL A 146 -0.65 15.15 9.46
C VAL A 146 -1.58 14.62 10.54
N GLU A 147 -2.85 14.58 10.24
CA GLU A 147 -3.87 13.88 11.01
C GLU A 147 -4.59 12.88 10.09
N CYS A 148 -4.60 11.63 10.49
CA CYS A 148 -5.26 10.56 9.74
C CYS A 148 -5.67 9.45 10.72
N GLY A 149 -6.96 9.24 10.87
CA GLY A 149 -7.54 8.19 11.73
C GLY A 149 -7.67 6.84 11.04
N ASP A 150 -7.24 6.70 9.78
CA ASP A 150 -7.33 5.44 9.04
C ASP A 150 -6.56 4.32 9.79
N PRO A 151 -7.20 3.19 10.12
CA PRO A 151 -6.56 2.09 10.85
C PRO A 151 -5.31 1.56 10.15
N VAL A 152 -5.25 1.57 8.82
CA VAL A 152 -4.08 1.16 8.03
C VAL A 152 -2.91 2.09 8.32
N TYR A 153 -3.15 3.40 8.27
CA TYR A 153 -2.12 4.39 8.58
C TYR A 153 -1.66 4.30 10.03
N GLN A 154 -2.61 4.18 10.97
CA GLN A 154 -2.29 4.01 12.39
C GLN A 154 -1.43 2.76 12.64
N GLY A 155 -1.70 1.66 11.95
CA GLY A 155 -0.87 0.46 12.00
C GLY A 155 0.56 0.65 11.49
N MET A 156 0.76 1.57 10.53
CA MET A 156 2.08 1.88 9.99
C MET A 156 2.91 2.80 10.90
N ILE A 157 2.28 3.77 11.56
CA ILE A 157 2.99 4.78 12.37
C ILE A 157 3.19 4.38 13.83
N ASN A 158 2.32 3.52 14.37
CA ASN A 158 2.38 3.06 15.76
C ASN A 158 3.32 1.84 15.89
N VAL A 159 4.55 2.00 15.41
CA VAL A 159 5.59 0.96 15.45
C VAL A 159 6.78 1.44 16.28
N LYS A 160 7.51 0.48 16.88
CA LYS A 160 8.70 0.76 17.72
C LYS A 160 9.93 1.15 16.88
N PRO A 161 10.28 0.44 15.78
CA PRO A 161 11.40 0.79 14.92
C PRO A 161 11.21 2.17 14.26
N LYS A 162 12.33 2.91 14.14
CA LYS A 162 12.39 4.24 13.52
C LYS A 162 13.44 4.29 12.41
N TRP A 163 13.60 3.19 11.72
CA TRP A 163 14.64 3.02 10.71
C TRP A 163 14.47 3.98 9.55
N ASP A 164 15.56 4.57 9.09
CA ASP A 164 15.64 5.20 7.78
C ASP A 164 15.73 4.09 6.71
N ILE A 165 14.91 4.19 5.68
CA ILE A 165 14.89 3.25 4.55
C ILE A 165 15.25 4.01 3.29
N TRP A 166 16.25 3.50 2.56
CA TRP A 166 16.69 4.03 1.27
C TRP A 166 17.26 2.93 0.40
N PHE A 167 17.68 3.27 -0.81
CA PHE A 167 18.08 2.32 -1.83
C PHE A 167 19.51 2.57 -2.28
N GLY A 168 20.32 1.51 -2.39
CA GLY A 168 21.73 1.59 -2.72
C GLY A 168 22.05 1.07 -4.12
N LYS A 169 22.94 1.79 -4.81
CA LYS A 169 23.58 1.30 -6.02
C LYS A 169 24.90 0.65 -5.64
N TYR A 170 24.87 -0.66 -5.47
CA TYR A 170 26.05 -1.45 -5.13
C TYR A 170 26.74 -1.98 -6.38
N SER A 171 28.01 -2.33 -6.25
CA SER A 171 28.83 -2.92 -7.31
C SER A 171 29.62 -4.11 -6.78
N GLY A 172 30.03 -5.02 -7.68
CA GLY A 172 30.74 -6.24 -7.36
C GLY A 172 29.99 -7.50 -7.79
N SER A 173 30.64 -8.65 -7.74
CA SER A 173 30.14 -9.92 -8.29
C SER A 173 28.83 -10.42 -7.65
N ASN A 174 28.59 -10.05 -6.39
CA ASN A 174 27.40 -10.48 -5.65
C ASN A 174 26.23 -9.48 -5.76
N TRP A 175 26.42 -8.34 -6.43
CA TRP A 175 25.40 -7.32 -6.54
C TRP A 175 24.76 -7.32 -7.93
N GLY A 176 23.45 -7.26 -7.95
CA GLY A 176 22.62 -7.13 -9.15
C GLY A 176 22.00 -5.77 -9.32
N ASN A 177 21.32 -5.57 -10.44
CA ASN A 177 20.63 -4.32 -10.72
C ASN A 177 19.38 -4.21 -9.85
N PHE A 178 19.36 -3.25 -8.94
CA PHE A 178 18.21 -2.93 -8.12
C PHE A 178 17.32 -1.94 -8.89
N ARG A 179 16.04 -2.27 -9.04
CA ARG A 179 15.07 -1.54 -9.86
C ARG A 179 13.89 -1.05 -9.03
N PRO A 180 13.11 -0.06 -9.50
CA PRO A 180 11.99 0.52 -8.76
C PRO A 180 10.95 -0.49 -8.25
N HIS A 181 10.64 -1.55 -9.01
CA HIS A 181 9.70 -2.58 -8.53
C HIS A 181 10.21 -3.30 -7.26
N LEU A 182 11.53 -3.52 -7.14
CA LEU A 182 12.12 -4.06 -5.92
C LEU A 182 12.11 -3.04 -4.78
N ALA A 183 12.22 -1.75 -5.10
CA ALA A 183 12.08 -0.69 -4.11
C ALA A 183 10.66 -0.65 -3.51
N ARG A 184 9.63 -0.85 -4.32
CA ARG A 184 8.26 -0.98 -3.82
C ARG A 184 8.07 -2.20 -2.91
N GLU A 185 8.67 -3.35 -3.27
CA GLU A 185 8.68 -4.54 -2.42
C GLU A 185 9.48 -4.29 -1.11
N ALA A 186 10.60 -3.58 -1.18
CA ALA A 186 11.40 -3.20 -0.01
C ALA A 186 10.61 -2.30 0.96
N VAL A 187 9.82 -1.36 0.43
CA VAL A 187 8.90 -0.54 1.23
C VAL A 187 7.92 -1.44 1.99
N ALA A 188 7.25 -2.35 1.29
CA ALA A 188 6.31 -3.28 1.90
C ALA A 188 6.96 -4.15 2.98
N LEU A 189 8.12 -4.73 2.69
CA LEU A 189 8.88 -5.55 3.64
C LEU A 189 9.28 -4.74 4.87
N SER A 190 9.76 -3.51 4.69
CA SER A 190 10.16 -2.63 5.80
C SER A 190 8.99 -2.30 6.73
N LEU A 191 7.84 -1.93 6.17
CA LEU A 191 6.61 -1.65 6.93
C LEU A 191 6.16 -2.88 7.73
N ASN A 192 6.19 -4.05 7.09
CA ASN A 192 5.82 -5.32 7.71
C ASN A 192 6.79 -5.73 8.82
N MET A 193 8.10 -5.62 8.59
CA MET A 193 9.11 -5.93 9.60
C MET A 193 8.96 -5.02 10.83
N ALA A 194 8.75 -3.72 10.62
CA ALA A 194 8.53 -2.79 11.74
C ALA A 194 7.27 -3.13 12.54
N ALA A 195 6.18 -3.48 11.86
CA ALA A 195 4.95 -3.93 12.51
C ALA A 195 5.15 -5.24 13.28
N MET A 196 5.82 -6.22 12.67
CA MET A 196 6.14 -7.50 13.29
C MET A 196 6.97 -7.31 14.57
N PHE A 197 8.06 -6.53 14.52
CA PHE A 197 8.89 -6.24 15.70
C PHE A 197 8.19 -5.40 16.77
N SER A 198 7.04 -4.81 16.44
CA SER A 198 6.21 -4.05 17.39
C SER A 198 5.09 -4.87 18.01
N SER A 199 4.82 -6.07 17.48
CA SER A 199 3.72 -6.91 17.91
C SER A 199 3.99 -7.58 19.27
N SER A 200 2.94 -7.81 20.05
CA SER A 200 3.02 -8.62 21.28
C SER A 200 3.44 -10.06 20.99
N LEU A 201 3.04 -10.58 19.82
CA LEU A 201 3.42 -11.92 19.40
C LEU A 201 4.93 -12.10 19.26
N PHE A 202 5.62 -11.08 18.69
CA PHE A 202 7.08 -11.10 18.65
C PHE A 202 7.70 -11.08 20.06
N ASP A 203 7.19 -10.22 20.93
CA ASP A 203 7.65 -10.12 22.31
C ASP A 203 7.47 -11.46 23.04
N GLU A 204 6.32 -12.12 22.88
CA GLU A 204 6.01 -13.42 23.51
C GLU A 204 6.90 -14.56 22.97
N GLU A 205 7.08 -14.63 21.63
CA GLU A 205 7.92 -15.67 21.03
C GLU A 205 9.39 -15.46 21.37
N LEU A 206 9.88 -14.22 21.36
CA LEU A 206 11.26 -13.92 21.73
C LEU A 206 11.54 -14.25 23.20
N GLU A 207 10.58 -14.01 24.10
CA GLU A 207 10.72 -14.31 25.53
C GLU A 207 10.93 -15.81 25.82
N LYS A 208 10.36 -16.70 25.01
CA LYS A 208 10.59 -18.16 25.11
C LYS A 208 12.05 -18.54 24.80
N TRP A 209 12.78 -17.61 24.18
CA TRP A 209 14.19 -17.78 23.82
C TRP A 209 15.15 -17.06 24.77
N ARG A 210 14.67 -16.48 25.84
CA ARG A 210 15.53 -15.87 26.87
C ARG A 210 16.54 -16.89 27.40
N GLY A 211 17.83 -16.55 27.31
CA GLY A 211 18.93 -17.43 27.70
C GLY A 211 19.30 -18.51 26.68
N LYS A 212 18.67 -18.53 25.49
CA LYS A 212 18.91 -19.54 24.43
C LYS A 212 19.47 -18.95 23.12
N LEU A 213 19.37 -17.65 22.92
CA LEU A 213 20.02 -17.00 21.80
C LEU A 213 21.50 -16.82 22.10
N ILE A 214 22.35 -17.21 21.16
CA ILE A 214 23.80 -17.29 21.34
C ILE A 214 24.51 -16.62 20.16
N ASN A 215 25.51 -15.80 20.46
CA ASN A 215 26.46 -15.26 19.51
C ASN A 215 27.87 -15.37 20.08
N ASN A 216 28.81 -16.00 19.35
CA ASN A 216 30.19 -16.22 19.82
C ASN A 216 30.23 -16.84 21.24
N GLU A 217 29.50 -17.92 21.47
CA GLU A 217 29.42 -18.65 22.74
C GLU A 217 28.82 -17.85 23.92
N GLN A 218 28.40 -16.60 23.68
CA GLN A 218 27.77 -15.74 24.67
C GLN A 218 26.25 -15.70 24.49
N ILE A 219 25.54 -15.72 25.61
CA ILE A 219 24.08 -15.55 25.62
C ILE A 219 23.77 -14.11 25.21
N VAL A 220 22.88 -13.97 24.23
CA VAL A 220 22.35 -12.66 23.79
C VAL A 220 21.28 -12.22 24.77
N ASP A 221 21.45 -11.04 25.34
CA ASP A 221 20.42 -10.38 26.14
C ASP A 221 19.30 -9.89 25.21
N ILE A 222 18.11 -10.44 25.38
CA ILE A 222 16.95 -10.13 24.53
C ILE A 222 16.42 -8.70 24.74
N ASP A 223 16.64 -8.09 25.90
CA ASP A 223 16.23 -6.70 26.13
C ASP A 223 17.19 -5.73 25.44
N VAL A 224 18.46 -6.10 25.35
CA VAL A 224 19.45 -5.39 24.51
C VAL A 224 19.13 -5.58 23.03
N LEU A 225 18.81 -6.80 22.60
CA LEU A 225 18.44 -7.10 21.23
C LEU A 225 17.22 -6.27 20.79
N LYS A 226 16.17 -6.20 21.61
CA LYS A 226 14.99 -5.36 21.34
C LYS A 226 15.36 -3.89 21.15
N LYS A 227 16.27 -3.37 21.98
CA LYS A 227 16.76 -1.98 21.84
C LYS A 227 17.58 -1.79 20.56
N GLN A 228 18.43 -2.77 20.21
CA GLN A 228 19.21 -2.73 18.97
C GLN A 228 18.29 -2.70 17.75
N ILE A 229 17.26 -3.57 17.70
CA ILE A 229 16.25 -3.59 16.64
C ILE A 229 15.56 -2.22 16.55
N THR A 230 15.05 -1.70 17.67
CA THR A 230 14.29 -0.44 17.70
C THR A 230 15.13 0.76 17.26
N ASN A 231 16.41 0.82 17.70
CA ASN A 231 17.28 1.97 17.51
C ASN A 231 18.29 1.80 16.36
N HIS A 232 18.15 0.77 15.54
CA HIS A 232 18.99 0.64 14.34
C HIS A 232 18.79 1.86 13.44
N GLY A 233 19.89 2.44 12.92
CA GLY A 233 19.82 3.71 12.19
C GLY A 233 19.04 3.64 10.90
N GLY A 234 19.15 2.53 10.17
CA GLY A 234 18.39 2.34 8.92
C GLY A 234 18.91 1.21 8.06
N LEU A 235 18.18 0.94 6.97
CA LEU A 235 18.46 -0.13 6.02
C LEU A 235 18.57 0.43 4.60
N CYS A 236 19.72 0.22 3.99
CA CYS A 236 19.99 0.55 2.60
C CYS A 236 19.78 -0.70 1.74
N TYR A 237 18.66 -0.78 1.08
CA TYR A 237 18.30 -1.94 0.29
C TYR A 237 19.09 -2.05 -1.01
N GLY A 238 19.52 -3.27 -1.33
CA GLY A 238 20.14 -3.62 -2.59
C GLY A 238 19.70 -5.00 -3.07
N ARG A 239 19.99 -5.34 -4.33
CA ARG A 239 19.74 -6.65 -4.89
C ARG A 239 21.04 -7.44 -4.97
N VAL A 240 21.01 -8.67 -4.48
CA VAL A 240 22.11 -9.63 -4.66
C VAL A 240 21.73 -10.71 -5.68
N VAL A 241 22.75 -11.33 -6.31
CA VAL A 241 22.55 -12.31 -7.41
C VAL A 241 23.25 -13.66 -7.18
N ASN A 242 24.44 -13.68 -6.62
CA ASN A 242 25.21 -14.93 -6.42
C ASN A 242 25.12 -15.46 -4.99
N VAL A 243 24.45 -14.74 -4.12
CA VAL A 243 24.17 -15.08 -2.72
C VAL A 243 22.69 -14.77 -2.45
N VAL A 244 22.16 -15.30 -1.36
CA VAL A 244 20.74 -15.08 -1.01
C VAL A 244 20.53 -13.73 -0.33
N GLY A 245 21.53 -13.29 0.44
CA GLY A 245 21.55 -11.99 1.12
C GLY A 245 22.94 -11.50 1.41
N LEU A 246 23.09 -10.23 1.74
CA LEU A 246 24.29 -9.56 2.26
C LEU A 246 23.86 -8.45 3.24
N GLY A 247 24.20 -8.63 4.51
CA GLY A 247 23.89 -7.68 5.57
C GLY A 247 25.13 -7.18 6.30
N GLY A 248 25.03 -5.99 6.88
CA GLY A 248 26.05 -5.42 7.75
C GLY A 248 26.02 -3.90 7.80
N GLY A 249 26.08 -3.34 9.00
CA GLY A 249 25.83 -1.92 9.20
C GLY A 249 24.47 -1.53 8.66
N ASN A 250 24.42 -0.61 7.70
CA ASN A 250 23.17 -0.25 7.03
C ASN A 250 22.92 -1.02 5.71
N THR A 251 23.89 -1.79 5.23
CA THR A 251 23.75 -2.56 3.98
C THR A 251 22.74 -3.70 4.18
N PHE A 252 21.72 -3.74 3.32
CA PHE A 252 20.64 -4.72 3.40
C PHE A 252 20.33 -5.26 1.99
N GLY A 253 21.15 -6.22 1.55
CA GLY A 253 21.05 -6.83 0.23
C GLY A 253 20.24 -8.12 0.29
N LEU A 254 19.25 -8.26 -0.58
CA LEU A 254 18.41 -9.43 -0.69
C LEU A 254 18.33 -9.92 -2.13
N GLY A 255 18.23 -11.23 -2.33
CA GLY A 255 17.94 -11.82 -3.62
C GLY A 255 16.52 -11.44 -4.10
N GLU A 256 16.33 -11.36 -5.42
CA GLU A 256 15.01 -11.02 -6.00
C GLU A 256 13.91 -11.93 -5.48
N TYR A 257 14.18 -13.23 -5.38
CA TYR A 257 13.21 -14.19 -4.83
C TYR A 257 12.71 -13.80 -3.44
N VAL A 258 13.59 -13.28 -2.56
CA VAL A 258 13.23 -12.89 -1.20
C VAL A 258 12.24 -11.71 -1.22
N TYR A 259 12.49 -10.70 -2.06
CA TYR A 259 11.55 -9.59 -2.25
C TYR A 259 10.17 -10.06 -2.71
N LEU A 260 10.12 -11.06 -3.58
CA LEU A 260 8.89 -11.51 -4.19
C LEU A 260 8.09 -12.51 -3.33
N THR A 261 8.72 -13.12 -2.33
CA THR A 261 8.13 -14.22 -1.54
C THR A 261 7.89 -13.92 -0.07
N HIS A 262 8.23 -12.71 0.41
CA HIS A 262 8.06 -12.39 1.83
C HIS A 262 6.60 -12.36 2.30
N TYR A 263 5.63 -12.34 1.37
CA TYR A 263 4.21 -12.49 1.67
C TYR A 263 3.77 -13.94 1.88
N ALA A 264 4.65 -14.89 1.61
CA ALA A 264 4.31 -16.30 1.72
C ALA A 264 3.94 -16.65 3.18
N ASP A 265 2.90 -17.42 3.29
CA ASP A 265 2.31 -17.89 4.54
C ASP A 265 2.82 -19.24 4.99
N ASP A 266 3.70 -19.87 4.21
CA ASP A 266 4.27 -21.16 4.54
C ASP A 266 5.56 -21.04 5.35
N ALA A 267 5.89 -22.11 6.05
CA ALA A 267 7.10 -22.21 6.88
C ALA A 267 8.42 -22.08 6.08
N ASN A 268 8.33 -21.98 4.76
CA ASN A 268 9.42 -21.68 3.85
C ASN A 268 9.45 -20.20 3.44
N GLY A 269 8.69 -19.35 4.13
CA GLY A 269 8.89 -17.90 4.08
C GLY A 269 10.36 -17.62 4.36
N SER A 270 10.96 -16.69 3.61
CA SER A 270 12.40 -16.49 3.70
C SER A 270 12.82 -16.01 5.09
N ASP A 271 13.74 -16.72 5.72
CA ASP A 271 14.45 -16.31 6.92
C ASP A 271 15.56 -15.28 6.60
N THR A 272 15.93 -15.16 5.32
CA THR A 272 17.00 -14.30 4.82
C THR A 272 16.92 -12.85 5.31
N PRO A 273 15.76 -12.14 5.30
CA PRO A 273 15.70 -10.78 5.82
C PRO A 273 16.16 -10.66 7.27
N TYR A 274 15.90 -11.67 8.08
CA TYR A 274 16.23 -11.66 9.50
C TYR A 274 17.67 -12.12 9.75
N HIS A 275 18.20 -12.99 8.91
CA HIS A 275 19.62 -13.32 8.85
C HIS A 275 20.44 -12.06 8.55
N GLU A 276 20.09 -11.32 7.50
CA GLU A 276 20.80 -10.10 7.12
C GLU A 276 20.59 -8.97 8.14
N LEU A 277 19.40 -8.87 8.72
CA LEU A 277 19.16 -7.92 9.82
C LEU A 277 20.06 -8.23 11.02
N ALA A 278 20.22 -9.51 11.36
CA ALA A 278 21.14 -9.88 12.45
C ALA A 278 22.57 -9.42 12.18
N HIS A 279 23.05 -9.51 10.93
CA HIS A 279 24.34 -8.93 10.54
C HIS A 279 24.36 -7.40 10.66
N CYS A 280 23.27 -6.72 10.30
CA CYS A 280 23.13 -5.28 10.50
C CYS A 280 23.19 -4.89 11.97
N LEU A 281 22.70 -5.76 12.87
CA LEU A 281 22.79 -5.58 14.33
C LEU A 281 24.14 -6.00 14.93
N GLY A 282 25.09 -6.47 14.11
CA GLY A 282 26.46 -6.82 14.52
C GLY A 282 26.65 -8.29 14.92
N TYR A 283 25.70 -9.16 14.64
CA TYR A 283 25.82 -10.60 14.93
C TYR A 283 26.51 -11.35 13.81
N GLY A 284 27.36 -12.29 14.19
CA GLY A 284 28.13 -13.15 13.27
C GLY A 284 27.50 -14.53 13.08
N HIS A 285 28.20 -15.40 12.34
CA HIS A 285 27.75 -16.74 12.04
C HIS A 285 27.98 -17.77 13.17
N SER A 286 28.60 -17.37 14.29
CA SER A 286 28.89 -18.25 15.41
C SER A 286 27.75 -18.23 16.42
N GLY A 287 26.81 -19.14 16.26
CA GLY A 287 25.63 -19.24 17.13
C GLY A 287 24.32 -19.34 16.35
N ASN A 288 23.23 -18.88 16.94
CA ASN A 288 21.90 -18.97 16.34
C ASN A 288 21.23 -17.61 16.09
N MET A 289 22.03 -16.54 15.99
CA MET A 289 21.50 -15.21 15.64
C MET A 289 21.34 -15.03 14.14
N THR A 290 22.14 -15.70 13.32
CA THR A 290 22.10 -15.61 11.85
C THR A 290 21.66 -16.92 11.22
N TYR A 291 22.16 -18.05 11.69
CA TYR A 291 21.68 -19.37 11.28
C TYR A 291 20.60 -19.88 12.23
N TYR A 292 19.81 -20.83 11.75
CA TYR A 292 18.87 -21.59 12.54
C TYR A 292 19.32 -23.06 12.53
N PRO A 293 20.09 -23.49 13.51
CA PRO A 293 20.29 -24.90 13.71
C PRO A 293 18.94 -25.61 13.92
N ALA A 294 18.93 -26.93 13.92
CA ALA A 294 17.70 -27.72 14.04
C ALA A 294 16.81 -27.30 15.24
N GLU A 295 17.43 -26.77 16.28
CA GLU A 295 16.76 -26.25 17.49
C GLU A 295 16.12 -24.87 17.28
N GLY A 296 16.46 -24.15 16.18
CA GLY A 296 15.97 -22.81 15.87
C GLY A 296 16.91 -21.68 16.31
N GLY A 297 16.52 -20.45 16.02
CA GLY A 297 17.27 -19.24 16.33
C GLY A 297 16.50 -17.97 15.99
N PHE A 298 17.16 -16.82 16.01
CA PHE A 298 16.54 -15.53 15.76
C PHE A 298 15.82 -15.45 14.40
N PRO A 299 16.39 -15.89 13.27
CA PRO A 299 15.70 -15.87 11.99
C PRO A 299 14.42 -16.72 11.99
N THR A 300 14.44 -17.88 12.65
CA THR A 300 13.27 -18.77 12.78
C THR A 300 12.15 -18.12 13.58
N ILE A 301 12.49 -17.45 14.68
CA ILE A 301 11.51 -16.70 15.50
C ILE A 301 10.82 -15.65 14.63
N CYS A 302 11.60 -14.81 13.96
CA CYS A 302 11.08 -13.75 13.13
C CYS A 302 10.21 -14.28 11.98
N MET A 303 10.70 -15.29 11.24
CA MET A 303 9.96 -15.92 10.15
C MET A 303 8.62 -16.48 10.62
N LYS A 304 8.59 -17.19 11.75
CA LYS A 304 7.38 -17.77 12.35
C LYS A 304 6.36 -16.68 12.71
N VAL A 305 6.79 -15.62 13.38
CA VAL A 305 5.92 -14.50 13.79
C VAL A 305 5.40 -13.76 12.57
N TYR A 306 6.28 -13.45 11.63
CA TYR A 306 5.90 -12.77 10.40
C TYR A 306 4.85 -13.56 9.61
N SER A 307 5.08 -14.87 9.42
CA SER A 307 4.15 -15.75 8.71
C SER A 307 2.79 -15.79 9.41
N GLN A 308 2.76 -15.93 10.73
CA GLN A 308 1.51 -15.94 11.49
C GLN A 308 0.74 -14.63 11.39
N LEU A 309 1.42 -13.49 11.44
CA LEU A 309 0.80 -12.17 11.27
C LEU A 309 0.33 -11.93 9.82
N SER A 310 1.05 -12.47 8.84
CA SER A 310 0.67 -12.39 7.43
C SER A 310 -0.62 -13.17 7.16
N VAL A 311 -0.68 -14.43 7.57
CA VAL A 311 -1.86 -15.30 7.41
C VAL A 311 -3.10 -14.71 8.09
N SER A 312 -2.91 -14.12 9.29
CA SER A 312 -4.01 -13.48 10.04
C SER A 312 -4.35 -12.06 9.55
N LYS A 313 -3.69 -11.57 8.47
CA LYS A 313 -3.86 -10.23 7.91
C LYS A 313 -3.57 -9.08 8.91
N ASN A 314 -2.70 -9.34 9.89
CA ASN A 314 -2.29 -8.37 10.91
C ASN A 314 -1.01 -7.60 10.55
N LEU A 315 -0.45 -7.82 9.36
CA LEU A 315 0.62 -6.96 8.82
C LEU A 315 0.02 -5.82 7.99
N PRO A 316 0.68 -4.67 7.91
CA PRO A 316 0.24 -3.56 7.05
C PRO A 316 0.06 -3.95 5.59
N VAL A 317 0.94 -4.81 5.08
CA VAL A 317 0.93 -5.30 3.71
C VAL A 317 0.96 -6.82 3.72
N TYR A 318 -0.18 -7.46 3.64
CA TYR A 318 -0.32 -8.92 3.71
C TYR A 318 -0.55 -9.59 2.34
N SER A 319 -0.56 -8.82 1.26
CA SER A 319 -0.76 -9.33 -0.08
C SER A 319 0.08 -8.56 -1.11
N ARG A 320 0.70 -9.26 -2.05
CA ARG A 320 1.36 -8.64 -3.21
C ARG A 320 0.40 -7.90 -4.12
N ARG A 321 -0.86 -8.15 -4.00
CA ARG A 321 -1.89 -7.48 -4.77
C ARG A 321 -1.83 -5.97 -4.62
N PHE A 322 -1.45 -5.46 -3.46
CA PHE A 322 -1.21 -4.03 -3.23
C PHE A 322 -0.03 -3.44 -4.05
N LEU A 323 0.89 -4.29 -4.52
CA LEU A 323 2.05 -3.89 -5.31
C LEU A 323 1.90 -4.22 -6.80
N HIS A 324 0.79 -4.88 -7.15
CA HIS A 324 0.57 -5.34 -8.51
C HIS A 324 0.29 -4.16 -9.43
N THR A 325 1.18 -3.97 -10.41
CA THR A 325 0.97 -3.07 -11.53
C THR A 325 1.26 -3.81 -12.83
N ARG A 326 0.61 -3.44 -13.93
CA ARG A 326 0.85 -4.00 -15.26
C ARG A 326 2.33 -3.96 -15.64
N ARG A 327 3.01 -2.89 -15.27
CA ARG A 327 4.38 -2.59 -15.67
C ARG A 327 5.41 -3.49 -14.99
N ASN A 328 5.11 -4.01 -13.81
CA ASN A 328 6.06 -4.81 -13.03
C ASN A 328 6.35 -6.18 -13.64
N LYS A 329 5.40 -6.79 -14.33
CA LYS A 329 5.52 -8.15 -14.88
C LYS A 329 6.73 -8.35 -15.79
N ASN A 330 7.11 -7.32 -16.53
CA ASN A 330 8.18 -7.42 -17.53
C ASN A 330 9.57 -7.16 -16.96
N LEU A 331 9.65 -6.68 -15.72
CA LEU A 331 10.91 -6.27 -15.09
C LEU A 331 11.50 -7.32 -14.15
N VAL A 332 10.70 -8.29 -13.69
CA VAL A 332 11.17 -9.36 -12.81
C VAL A 332 11.81 -10.49 -13.59
N GLU A 333 12.90 -11.02 -13.09
CA GLU A 333 13.59 -12.17 -13.72
C GLU A 333 12.81 -13.47 -13.51
N ASN A 334 12.28 -13.68 -12.31
CA ASN A 334 11.48 -14.86 -11.99
C ASN A 334 9.98 -14.59 -12.15
N LYS A 335 9.51 -14.60 -13.39
CA LYS A 335 8.11 -14.34 -13.73
C LYS A 335 7.14 -15.34 -13.08
N ASN A 336 7.54 -16.59 -12.94
CA ASN A 336 6.68 -17.63 -12.34
C ASN A 336 6.38 -17.34 -10.87
N VAL A 337 7.37 -16.85 -10.12
CA VAL A 337 7.15 -16.41 -8.73
C VAL A 337 6.26 -15.18 -8.69
N TYR A 338 6.55 -14.20 -9.55
CA TYR A 338 5.81 -12.95 -9.57
C TYR A 338 4.32 -13.12 -9.88
N THR A 339 3.98 -14.02 -10.78
CA THR A 339 2.59 -14.28 -11.23
C THR A 339 1.91 -15.42 -10.47
N SER A 340 2.61 -16.10 -9.57
CA SER A 340 2.05 -17.22 -8.83
C SER A 340 0.93 -16.78 -7.90
N SER A 341 -0.23 -17.41 -8.01
CA SER A 341 -1.38 -17.20 -7.11
C SER A 341 -1.08 -17.51 -5.65
N LYS A 342 -0.06 -18.33 -5.38
CA LYS A 342 0.43 -18.63 -4.02
C LYS A 342 0.80 -17.37 -3.23
N TYR A 343 1.28 -16.31 -3.92
CA TYR A 343 1.72 -15.06 -3.32
C TYR A 343 0.73 -13.91 -3.52
N ILE A 344 -0.42 -14.19 -4.12
CA ILE A 344 -1.52 -13.25 -4.33
C ILE A 344 -2.70 -13.77 -3.53
N ILE A 345 -3.00 -13.10 -2.43
CA ILE A 345 -4.12 -13.47 -1.58
C ILE A 345 -5.39 -12.86 -2.18
N ASP A 346 -6.35 -13.71 -2.53
CA ASP A 346 -7.69 -13.25 -2.90
C ASP A 346 -8.40 -12.71 -1.67
N ASP A 347 -8.83 -11.48 -1.76
CA ASP A 347 -9.49 -10.79 -0.66
C ASP A 347 -10.57 -9.87 -1.20
N PRO A 348 -11.84 -10.13 -0.89
CA PRO A 348 -12.96 -9.28 -1.34
C PRO A 348 -12.83 -7.82 -0.91
N GLU A 349 -12.21 -7.53 0.24
CA GLU A 349 -11.97 -6.15 0.68
C GLU A 349 -10.94 -5.46 -0.21
N LEU A 350 -9.88 -6.19 -0.63
CA LEU A 350 -8.90 -5.67 -1.59
C LEU A 350 -9.51 -5.44 -2.96
N ASP A 351 -10.42 -6.30 -3.41
CA ASP A 351 -11.17 -6.12 -4.66
C ASP A 351 -12.01 -4.85 -4.63
N ALA A 352 -12.70 -4.60 -3.53
CA ALA A 352 -13.51 -3.41 -3.35
C ALA A 352 -12.65 -2.12 -3.33
N ILE A 353 -11.48 -2.16 -2.69
CA ILE A 353 -10.52 -1.04 -2.65
C ILE A 353 -9.95 -0.80 -4.05
N ASP A 354 -9.47 -1.82 -4.74
CA ASP A 354 -8.89 -1.71 -6.08
C ASP A 354 -9.93 -1.18 -7.08
N GLY A 355 -11.17 -1.67 -7.03
CA GLY A 355 -12.28 -1.21 -7.86
C GLY A 355 -12.71 0.24 -7.56
N GLY A 356 -12.75 0.60 -6.29
CA GLY A 356 -13.14 1.95 -5.82
C GLY A 356 -12.10 3.03 -6.11
N LEU A 357 -10.83 2.67 -6.21
CA LEU A 357 -9.73 3.60 -6.50
C LEU A 357 -9.45 3.76 -8.00
N GLY A 358 -10.17 3.07 -8.88
CA GLY A 358 -9.87 3.05 -10.31
C GLY A 358 -8.50 2.44 -10.64
N LEU A 359 -7.90 1.73 -9.69
CA LEU A 359 -6.77 0.87 -9.94
C LEU A 359 -7.28 -0.25 -10.85
N ALA A 360 -6.71 -0.36 -12.04
CA ALA A 360 -7.13 -1.37 -13.00
C ALA A 360 -7.08 -2.75 -12.32
N PRO A 361 -8.16 -3.55 -12.41
CA PRO A 361 -8.12 -4.93 -11.96
C PRO A 361 -6.91 -5.63 -12.57
N MET A 362 -6.35 -6.60 -11.86
CA MET A 362 -5.28 -7.44 -12.38
C MET A 362 -5.69 -7.95 -13.76
N GLU A 363 -5.09 -7.42 -14.83
CA GLU A 363 -5.31 -8.03 -16.14
C GLU A 363 -4.69 -9.43 -16.15
N THR A 364 -5.57 -10.41 -16.14
CA THR A 364 -5.25 -11.72 -16.70
C THR A 364 -4.93 -11.50 -18.16
N ASP A 365 -3.73 -11.89 -18.60
CA ASP A 365 -3.21 -11.75 -19.94
C ASP A 365 -4.28 -11.74 -21.04
N ARG A 366 -4.68 -10.56 -21.50
CA ARG A 366 -5.18 -10.36 -22.84
C ARG A 366 -4.12 -9.55 -23.58
N ALA A 367 -3.24 -10.29 -24.24
CA ALA A 367 -2.38 -9.71 -25.24
C ALA A 367 -3.27 -9.04 -26.31
N GLY A 368 -3.10 -7.74 -26.48
CA GLY A 368 -3.56 -7.01 -27.64
C GLY A 368 -4.96 -6.41 -27.54
N ASP A 369 -5.13 -5.38 -26.72
CA ASP A 369 -6.03 -4.27 -27.06
C ASP A 369 -5.54 -3.00 -26.34
N GLU A 370 -4.98 -2.08 -27.10
CA GLU A 370 -4.77 -0.69 -26.67
C GLU A 370 -6.12 0.04 -26.69
N GLY A 371 -7.09 -0.49 -25.92
CA GLY A 371 -8.39 0.11 -25.73
C GLY A 371 -8.32 1.22 -24.69
N SER A 372 -8.92 2.34 -25.00
CA SER A 372 -9.17 3.48 -24.11
C SER A 372 -9.60 3.06 -22.72
N PRO A 373 -9.19 3.79 -21.66
CA PRO A 373 -9.60 3.48 -20.30
C PRO A 373 -11.13 3.45 -20.21
N LEU A 374 -11.69 2.30 -19.85
CA LEU A 374 -13.12 2.15 -19.58
C LEU A 374 -13.44 3.04 -18.37
N SER A 375 -14.12 4.14 -18.61
CA SER A 375 -14.72 4.92 -17.53
C SER A 375 -15.95 4.17 -17.07
N PHE A 376 -15.90 3.53 -15.90
CA PHE A 376 -17.09 3.00 -15.26
C PHE A 376 -17.85 4.14 -14.61
N THR A 377 -18.96 4.53 -15.22
CA THR A 377 -20.01 5.21 -14.47
C THR A 377 -20.68 4.14 -13.62
N LEU A 378 -20.72 4.33 -12.30
CA LEU A 378 -21.47 3.44 -11.41
C LEU A 378 -22.96 3.59 -11.76
N SER A 379 -23.45 2.72 -12.64
CA SER A 379 -24.87 2.59 -12.88
C SER A 379 -25.40 1.55 -11.91
N VAL A 380 -26.39 1.90 -11.13
CA VAL A 380 -27.13 0.92 -10.32
C VAL A 380 -27.72 -0.09 -11.28
N LEU A 381 -27.39 -1.38 -11.11
CA LEU A 381 -28.03 -2.45 -11.87
C LEU A 381 -29.50 -2.50 -11.46
N ASP A 382 -30.36 -1.98 -12.30
CA ASP A 382 -31.80 -2.02 -12.06
C ASP A 382 -32.39 -3.30 -12.64
N ILE A 383 -32.76 -4.21 -11.76
CA ILE A 383 -33.50 -5.43 -12.09
C ILE A 383 -34.94 -5.20 -11.64
N PRO A 384 -35.93 -5.15 -12.57
CA PRO A 384 -37.28 -4.89 -12.20
C PRO A 384 -37.81 -5.88 -11.15
N GLY A 385 -38.24 -5.36 -10.01
CA GLY A 385 -38.80 -6.15 -8.91
C GLY A 385 -37.79 -6.84 -8.00
N ALA A 386 -36.49 -6.64 -8.21
CA ALA A 386 -35.48 -7.18 -7.30
C ALA A 386 -35.41 -6.37 -5.99
N THR A 387 -35.17 -7.07 -4.90
CA THR A 387 -34.91 -6.51 -3.57
C THR A 387 -33.59 -7.07 -3.03
N VAL A 388 -33.10 -6.52 -1.95
CA VAL A 388 -31.91 -7.06 -1.24
C VAL A 388 -32.11 -8.50 -0.77
N GLU A 389 -33.34 -9.01 -0.70
CA GLU A 389 -33.65 -10.37 -0.31
C GLU A 389 -33.70 -11.32 -1.51
N THR A 390 -33.93 -10.81 -2.71
CA THR A 390 -34.13 -11.60 -3.94
C THR A 390 -32.97 -11.50 -4.93
N PHE A 391 -32.00 -10.60 -4.67
CA PHE A 391 -30.85 -10.43 -5.55
C PHE A 391 -29.55 -10.24 -4.74
N HIS A 392 -28.71 -11.28 -4.77
CA HIS A 392 -27.35 -11.30 -4.21
C HIS A 392 -26.35 -11.58 -5.32
N PRO A 393 -25.70 -10.58 -5.90
CA PRO A 393 -24.73 -10.80 -6.97
C PRO A 393 -23.48 -11.52 -6.42
N LYS A 394 -23.16 -12.68 -7.03
CA LYS A 394 -22.04 -13.54 -6.61
C LYS A 394 -20.87 -13.48 -7.57
N ALA A 395 -21.15 -13.52 -8.88
CA ALA A 395 -20.15 -13.52 -9.91
C ALA A 395 -20.62 -12.67 -11.10
N VAL A 396 -19.67 -12.10 -11.82
CA VAL A 396 -19.94 -11.24 -12.99
C VAL A 396 -19.03 -11.68 -14.13
N HIS A 397 -19.60 -11.80 -15.33
CA HIS A 397 -18.87 -12.12 -16.54
C HIS A 397 -19.32 -11.25 -17.71
N LEU A 398 -18.37 -10.58 -18.37
CA LEU A 398 -18.64 -9.79 -19.57
C LEU A 398 -18.20 -10.55 -20.82
N TYR A 399 -19.13 -10.76 -21.74
CA TYR A 399 -18.86 -11.34 -23.04
C TYR A 399 -19.40 -10.42 -24.15
N GLY A 400 -18.50 -9.81 -24.90
CA GLY A 400 -18.87 -8.76 -25.86
C GLY A 400 -19.58 -7.60 -25.15
N ASN A 401 -20.79 -7.29 -25.61
CA ASN A 401 -21.64 -6.25 -25.01
C ASN A 401 -22.69 -6.83 -24.05
N THR A 402 -22.51 -8.05 -23.58
CA THR A 402 -23.45 -8.71 -22.68
C THR A 402 -22.78 -8.97 -21.33
N LEU A 403 -23.37 -8.43 -20.27
CA LEU A 403 -22.96 -8.67 -18.90
C LEU A 403 -23.84 -9.76 -18.29
N TYR A 404 -23.22 -10.77 -17.73
CA TYR A 404 -23.88 -11.84 -16.99
C TYR A 404 -23.57 -11.68 -15.51
N VAL A 405 -24.61 -11.73 -14.67
CA VAL A 405 -24.49 -11.63 -13.21
C VAL A 405 -25.16 -12.84 -12.58
N ALA A 406 -24.38 -13.64 -11.87
CA ALA A 406 -24.94 -14.77 -11.12
C ALA A 406 -25.58 -14.26 -9.83
N ASN A 407 -26.83 -14.63 -9.61
CA ASN A 407 -27.60 -14.32 -8.39
C ASN A 407 -27.64 -15.57 -7.50
N ASP A 408 -27.15 -15.48 -6.28
CA ASP A 408 -27.16 -16.56 -5.29
C ASP A 408 -28.13 -16.32 -4.13
N ALA A 409 -29.09 -15.42 -4.28
CA ALA A 409 -30.11 -15.21 -3.25
C ALA A 409 -30.87 -16.52 -2.95
N PRO A 410 -30.95 -16.95 -1.69
CA PRO A 410 -31.60 -18.22 -1.33
C PRO A 410 -33.04 -18.32 -1.85
N GLY A 411 -33.31 -19.35 -2.66
CA GLY A 411 -34.62 -19.56 -3.29
C GLY A 411 -34.86 -18.71 -4.55
N HIS A 412 -33.94 -17.86 -4.97
CA HIS A 412 -34.04 -16.96 -6.12
C HIS A 412 -32.83 -17.06 -7.07
N TYR A 413 -32.23 -18.25 -7.15
CA TYR A 413 -31.05 -18.47 -7.99
C TYR A 413 -31.32 -18.19 -9.47
N SER A 414 -30.52 -17.34 -10.09
CA SER A 414 -30.70 -16.94 -11.48
C SER A 414 -29.36 -16.48 -12.10
N LEU A 415 -29.34 -16.43 -13.43
CA LEU A 415 -28.33 -15.71 -14.18
C LEU A 415 -28.99 -14.50 -14.83
N GLU A 416 -28.62 -13.32 -14.34
CA GLU A 416 -29.14 -12.05 -14.85
C GLU A 416 -28.31 -11.60 -16.05
N VAL A 417 -28.98 -11.19 -17.12
CA VAL A 417 -28.36 -10.79 -18.38
C VAL A 417 -28.62 -9.34 -18.66
N PHE A 418 -27.57 -8.57 -18.90
CA PHE A 418 -27.63 -7.15 -19.21
C PHE A 418 -26.98 -6.83 -20.54
N ASP A 419 -27.52 -5.85 -21.26
CA ASP A 419 -26.92 -5.23 -22.42
C ASP A 419 -26.13 -3.99 -21.98
N VAL A 420 -24.86 -3.93 -22.34
CA VAL A 420 -23.94 -2.82 -22.03
C VAL A 420 -23.45 -2.10 -23.30
N SER A 421 -24.07 -2.35 -24.44
CA SER A 421 -23.62 -1.84 -25.76
C SER A 421 -23.72 -0.32 -25.90
N SER A 422 -24.62 0.33 -25.14
CA SER A 422 -24.93 1.77 -25.28
C SER A 422 -24.31 2.66 -24.21
N GLY A 423 -23.41 2.11 -23.38
CA GLY A 423 -22.88 2.82 -22.22
C GLY A 423 -23.86 2.91 -21.03
N ASN A 424 -25.11 2.52 -21.22
CA ASN A 424 -26.10 2.33 -20.17
C ASN A 424 -26.32 0.84 -19.95
N VAL A 425 -26.28 0.40 -18.71
CA VAL A 425 -26.55 -0.99 -18.37
C VAL A 425 -28.05 -1.22 -18.35
N ARG A 426 -28.54 -2.11 -19.19
CA ARG A 426 -29.97 -2.42 -19.32
C ARG A 426 -30.22 -3.90 -19.06
N HIS A 427 -31.04 -4.21 -18.07
CA HIS A 427 -31.48 -5.59 -17.82
C HIS A 427 -32.28 -6.13 -19.04
N VAL A 428 -31.85 -7.29 -19.52
CA VAL A 428 -32.46 -7.96 -20.69
C VAL A 428 -33.39 -9.08 -20.25
N LYS A 429 -32.90 -9.95 -19.37
CA LYS A 429 -33.65 -11.11 -18.86
C LYS A 429 -33.05 -11.71 -17.64
N SER A 430 -33.84 -12.42 -16.86
CA SER A 430 -33.45 -13.35 -15.83
C SER A 430 -33.57 -14.78 -16.35
N MET A 431 -32.50 -15.54 -16.24
CA MET A 431 -32.48 -16.96 -16.60
C MET A 431 -32.51 -17.78 -15.31
N VAL A 432 -33.59 -18.51 -15.08
CA VAL A 432 -33.74 -19.44 -13.95
C VAL A 432 -33.57 -20.90 -14.36
N GLU A 433 -33.44 -21.13 -15.67
CA GLU A 433 -33.36 -22.45 -16.29
C GLU A 433 -32.34 -22.40 -17.44
N TRP A 434 -31.71 -23.51 -17.69
CA TRP A 434 -30.77 -23.69 -18.80
C TRP A 434 -30.91 -25.08 -19.46
N MET A 435 -30.40 -25.22 -20.65
CA MET A 435 -30.42 -26.48 -21.38
C MET A 435 -29.06 -27.18 -21.26
N ASN A 436 -29.06 -28.40 -20.75
CA ASN A 436 -27.92 -29.28 -20.73
C ASN A 436 -28.16 -30.42 -21.74
N GLY A 437 -27.75 -30.21 -22.98
CA GLY A 437 -28.18 -31.04 -24.10
C GLY A 437 -29.69 -30.90 -24.30
N ASP A 438 -30.43 -32.03 -24.31
CA ASP A 438 -31.88 -32.04 -24.44
C ASP A 438 -32.64 -31.92 -23.09
N LYS A 439 -31.91 -31.81 -21.99
CA LYS A 439 -32.52 -31.69 -20.65
C LYS A 439 -32.58 -30.24 -20.20
N LYS A 440 -33.77 -29.86 -19.71
CA LYS A 440 -33.98 -28.59 -19.04
C LYS A 440 -33.61 -28.71 -17.56
N GLU A 441 -32.71 -27.89 -17.11
CA GLU A 441 -32.25 -27.85 -15.73
C GLU A 441 -32.54 -26.45 -15.11
N THR A 442 -32.80 -26.39 -13.81
CA THR A 442 -32.98 -25.16 -13.07
C THR A 442 -31.77 -24.90 -12.21
N PHE A 443 -31.46 -23.63 -11.95
CA PHE A 443 -30.48 -23.28 -10.95
C PHE A 443 -31.00 -23.67 -9.56
N ALA A 444 -30.43 -24.70 -8.97
CA ALA A 444 -30.84 -25.23 -7.66
C ALA A 444 -29.61 -25.32 -6.75
N GLY A 445 -29.28 -24.26 -6.10
CA GLY A 445 -28.12 -24.15 -5.21
C GLY A 445 -27.17 -23.01 -5.59
N GLU A 446 -26.14 -22.80 -4.80
CA GLU A 446 -25.15 -21.76 -5.08
C GLU A 446 -24.54 -21.98 -6.46
N PRO A 447 -24.55 -20.98 -7.37
CA PRO A 447 -23.85 -21.08 -8.63
C PRO A 447 -22.35 -21.18 -8.32
N ASN A 448 -21.76 -22.31 -8.68
CA ASN A 448 -20.32 -22.47 -8.69
C ASN A 448 -19.77 -21.61 -9.82
N GLY A 449 -18.98 -20.54 -9.48
CA GLY A 449 -18.39 -19.59 -10.39
C GLY A 449 -17.36 -20.18 -11.34
#